data_75c144f089aa18a692aa88a06a7d17a8
#
_entry.id   75c144f089aa18a692aa88a06a7d17a8
#
_cell.length_a   1.000
_cell.length_b   1.000
_cell.length_c   1.000
_cell.angle_alpha   90.00
_cell.angle_beta   90.00
_cell.angle_gamma   90.00
#
_symmetry.space_group_name_H-M   'P 1'
#
loop_
_entity.id
_entity.type
_entity.pdbx_description
1 polymer ?
#
loop_
_entity_poly.entity_id
_entity_poly.type
_entity_poly.pdbx_seq_one_letter_code
_entity_poly.pdbx_strand_id
1 'polypeptide(L)'
;LCVWSAANALKEWVYTQPGMGEHTVNPVVGETNDGRVNNMWADPVQRQQVFSALAKASSGVVAEGSVGAGTGTQAFGWKGGIGTSSRVLPESLGGYTVGVLVQTNYGGYMTINGAPVGRELGTYPYRDQLAPTDDGDLDDGSIMLVVATDAPLSSRSLDRLGFRALMGLGRTGSYASNGSGDYVISFSTHPAVRKPRVSESPVAIEELVNASMSPLFAAASEATEEAIYNAIFKATTVSSARGELRAVPYDELIRILEKHQALNWDVTVPR
;
A
#
# COMPACT_ATOMS: atom_id res chain seq x y z
N LEU A 1 12.90 6.96 -9.79
CA LEU A 1 12.73 5.59 -10.29
C LEU A 1 14.04 4.82 -10.23
N CYS A 2 14.38 4.28 -9.05
CA CYS A 2 15.66 3.61 -8.79
C CYS A 2 15.54 2.07 -8.84
N VAL A 3 14.62 1.54 -9.64
CA VAL A 3 14.30 0.10 -9.69
C VAL A 3 15.53 -0.74 -9.98
N TRP A 4 16.34 -0.33 -10.94
CA TRP A 4 17.54 -1.07 -11.37
C TRP A 4 18.62 -1.12 -10.29
N SER A 5 18.89 0.02 -9.65
CA SER A 5 19.86 0.12 -8.56
C SER A 5 19.43 -0.71 -7.37
N ALA A 6 18.13 -0.63 -7.00
CA ALA A 6 17.55 -1.40 -5.91
C ALA A 6 17.57 -2.92 -6.21
N ALA A 7 17.17 -3.33 -7.42
CA ALA A 7 17.17 -4.74 -7.83
C ALA A 7 18.58 -5.35 -7.83
N ASN A 8 19.55 -4.61 -8.35
CA ASN A 8 20.95 -5.06 -8.36
C ASN A 8 21.49 -5.19 -6.92
N ALA A 9 21.23 -4.21 -6.07
CA ALA A 9 21.67 -4.25 -4.68
C ALA A 9 21.00 -5.41 -3.91
N LEU A 10 19.70 -5.68 -4.15
CA LEU A 10 19.01 -6.81 -3.55
C LEU A 10 19.60 -8.16 -3.98
N LYS A 11 19.92 -8.30 -5.27
CA LYS A 11 20.64 -9.48 -5.79
C LYS A 11 21.99 -9.66 -5.09
N GLU A 12 22.79 -8.61 -4.97
CA GLU A 12 24.07 -8.65 -4.28
C GLU A 12 23.90 -9.06 -2.81
N TRP A 13 22.91 -8.50 -2.11
CA TRP A 13 22.63 -8.85 -0.73
C TRP A 13 22.28 -10.33 -0.58
N VAL A 14 21.45 -10.88 -1.47
CA VAL A 14 21.10 -12.31 -1.44
C VAL A 14 22.35 -13.19 -1.59
N TYR A 15 23.28 -12.81 -2.46
CA TYR A 15 24.53 -13.57 -2.63
C TYR A 15 25.45 -13.54 -1.39
N THR A 16 25.26 -12.58 -0.48
CA THR A 16 25.98 -12.59 0.81
C THR A 16 25.37 -13.54 1.83
N GLN A 17 24.16 -14.08 1.56
CA GLN A 17 23.51 -15.01 2.49
C GLN A 17 24.10 -16.42 2.38
N PRO A 18 24.19 -17.15 3.49
CA PRO A 18 24.73 -18.52 3.49
C PRO A 18 24.02 -19.42 2.49
N GLY A 19 24.76 -20.15 1.68
CA GLY A 19 24.24 -21.11 0.71
C GLY A 19 23.59 -20.52 -0.54
N MET A 20 23.71 -19.22 -0.78
CA MET A 20 23.08 -18.53 -1.93
C MET A 20 24.01 -18.19 -3.09
N GLY A 21 25.34 -18.37 -2.96
CA GLY A 21 26.38 -17.83 -3.85
C GLY A 21 26.32 -18.20 -5.33
N GLU A 22 25.62 -19.27 -5.73
CA GLU A 22 25.58 -19.74 -7.12
C GLU A 22 24.15 -19.85 -7.69
N HIS A 23 23.18 -19.17 -7.09
CA HIS A 23 21.79 -19.31 -7.49
C HIS A 23 21.25 -18.06 -8.20
N THR A 24 20.31 -18.28 -9.10
CA THR A 24 19.54 -17.20 -9.71
C THR A 24 18.70 -16.47 -8.66
N VAL A 25 18.64 -15.15 -8.78
CA VAL A 25 17.84 -14.28 -7.91
C VAL A 25 16.91 -13.46 -8.81
N ASN A 26 15.62 -13.48 -8.47
CA ASN A 26 14.59 -12.68 -9.13
C ASN A 26 14.09 -11.61 -8.14
N PRO A 27 14.72 -10.44 -8.06
CA PRO A 27 14.31 -9.39 -7.16
C PRO A 27 12.95 -8.80 -7.61
N VAL A 28 12.10 -8.48 -6.65
CA VAL A 28 10.88 -7.73 -6.89
C VAL A 28 11.04 -6.36 -6.24
N VAL A 29 10.93 -5.31 -7.03
CA VAL A 29 11.04 -3.92 -6.59
C VAL A 29 9.82 -3.17 -7.08
N GLY A 30 8.99 -2.69 -6.15
CA GLY A 30 7.87 -1.81 -6.43
C GLY A 30 8.28 -0.35 -6.27
N GLU A 31 7.74 0.53 -7.11
CA GLU A 31 8.00 1.95 -7.03
C GLU A 31 6.81 2.75 -7.55
N THR A 32 6.76 4.02 -7.21
CA THR A 32 5.79 4.98 -7.74
C THR A 32 6.51 6.25 -8.20
N ASN A 33 5.87 7.04 -9.05
CA ASN A 33 6.43 8.28 -9.57
C ASN A 33 6.31 9.41 -8.54
N ASP A 34 7.43 9.84 -7.96
CA ASP A 34 7.52 10.93 -7.00
C ASP A 34 8.11 12.23 -7.59
N GLY A 35 8.17 12.33 -8.91
CA GLY A 35 8.83 13.40 -9.66
C GLY A 35 8.27 14.81 -9.43
N ARG A 36 7.12 14.94 -8.79
CA ARG A 36 6.53 16.24 -8.45
C ARG A 36 7.40 17.02 -7.47
N VAL A 37 8.00 16.34 -6.51
CA VAL A 37 8.87 16.95 -5.50
C VAL A 37 10.27 16.36 -5.46
N ASN A 38 10.50 15.20 -6.07
CA ASN A 38 11.79 14.54 -6.12
C ASN A 38 12.47 14.70 -7.47
N ASN A 39 13.79 14.69 -7.49
CA ASN A 39 14.59 14.58 -8.71
C ASN A 39 14.80 13.11 -9.08
N MET A 40 13.91 12.56 -9.90
CA MET A 40 13.98 11.15 -10.32
C MET A 40 15.27 10.80 -11.12
N TRP A 41 15.92 11.79 -11.71
CA TRP A 41 17.16 11.59 -12.46
C TRP A 41 18.41 11.46 -11.56
N ALA A 42 18.28 11.80 -10.28
CA ALA A 42 19.41 11.75 -9.34
C ALA A 42 19.74 10.32 -8.87
N ASP A 43 18.89 9.34 -9.17
CA ASP A 43 19.02 7.94 -8.75
C ASP A 43 19.43 7.81 -7.25
N PRO A 44 18.62 8.33 -6.31
CA PRO A 44 19.02 8.45 -4.90
C PRO A 44 19.04 7.13 -4.14
N VAL A 45 18.39 6.08 -4.64
CA VAL A 45 18.39 4.75 -4.01
C VAL A 45 19.53 3.92 -4.57
N GLN A 46 20.62 3.88 -3.81
CA GLN A 46 21.82 3.14 -4.12
C GLN A 46 21.95 1.88 -3.25
N ARG A 47 22.97 1.07 -3.50
CA ARG A 47 23.27 -0.16 -2.76
C ARG A 47 23.20 0.03 -1.24
N GLN A 48 23.76 1.11 -0.72
CA GLN A 48 23.82 1.38 0.73
C GLN A 48 22.43 1.53 1.36
N GLN A 49 21.49 2.19 0.68
CA GLN A 49 20.12 2.36 1.17
C GLN A 49 19.40 1.02 1.27
N VAL A 50 19.55 0.15 0.27
CA VAL A 50 18.94 -1.19 0.26
C VAL A 50 19.53 -2.07 1.37
N PHE A 51 20.86 -2.13 1.51
CA PHE A 51 21.51 -2.89 2.57
C PHE A 51 21.12 -2.37 3.96
N SER A 52 21.05 -1.05 4.13
CA SER A 52 20.61 -0.43 5.38
C SER A 52 19.16 -0.75 5.71
N ALA A 53 18.26 -0.74 4.72
CA ALA A 53 16.86 -1.09 4.92
C ALA A 53 16.70 -2.54 5.37
N LEU A 54 17.42 -3.47 4.75
CA LEU A 54 17.39 -4.88 5.12
C LEU A 54 18.00 -5.12 6.52
N ALA A 55 19.12 -4.47 6.83
CA ALA A 55 19.79 -4.63 8.12
C ALA A 55 19.01 -4.01 9.29
N LYS A 56 18.20 -2.98 9.03
CA LYS A 56 17.40 -2.28 10.03
C LYS A 56 15.94 -2.79 10.10
N ALA A 57 15.58 -3.77 9.28
CA ALA A 57 14.25 -4.35 9.32
C ALA A 57 13.98 -4.94 10.71
N SER A 58 12.88 -4.55 11.31
CA SER A 58 12.48 -4.97 12.66
C SER A 58 10.96 -5.17 12.73
N SER A 59 10.52 -5.98 13.67
CA SER A 59 9.11 -6.08 14.01
C SER A 59 8.67 -4.90 14.87
N GLY A 60 7.36 -4.66 14.92
CA GLY A 60 6.75 -3.62 15.76
C GLY A 60 6.12 -2.50 14.94
N VAL A 61 6.07 -1.29 15.51
CA VAL A 61 5.42 -0.13 14.88
C VAL A 61 6.17 0.29 13.63
N VAL A 62 5.46 0.39 12.51
CA VAL A 62 5.99 0.87 11.23
C VAL A 62 5.87 2.39 11.17
N ALA A 63 6.92 3.07 10.73
CA ALA A 63 6.84 4.50 10.44
C ALA A 63 5.98 4.74 9.20
N GLU A 64 5.06 5.71 9.28
CA GLU A 64 4.06 5.96 8.24
C GLU A 64 4.06 7.43 7.78
N GLY A 65 3.31 7.73 6.72
CA GLY A 65 3.24 9.06 6.14
C GLY A 65 4.45 9.38 5.25
N SER A 66 5.04 10.56 5.43
CA SER A 66 6.12 11.10 4.60
C SER A 66 7.49 10.47 4.91
N VAL A 67 7.59 9.14 4.90
CA VAL A 67 8.81 8.38 5.23
C VAL A 67 9.26 7.51 4.07
N GLY A 68 10.57 7.33 3.93
CA GLY A 68 11.16 6.47 2.90
C GLY A 68 10.63 6.81 1.50
N ALA A 69 10.18 5.80 0.75
CA ALA A 69 9.59 5.96 -0.56
C ALA A 69 8.29 6.80 -0.55
N GLY A 70 7.61 6.90 0.59
CA GLY A 70 6.43 7.75 0.75
C GLY A 70 6.73 9.25 0.86
N THR A 71 7.99 9.67 0.91
CA THR A 71 8.35 11.10 1.09
C THR A 71 7.87 11.98 -0.07
N GLY A 72 7.97 11.49 -1.31
CA GLY A 72 7.65 12.27 -2.52
C GLY A 72 6.29 11.96 -3.14
N THR A 73 5.47 11.09 -2.55
CA THR A 73 4.23 10.62 -3.13
C THR A 73 3.01 11.47 -2.75
N GLN A 74 1.97 11.39 -3.56
CA GLN A 74 0.70 12.08 -3.31
C GLN A 74 -0.46 11.08 -3.31
N ALA A 75 -1.59 11.46 -2.69
CA ALA A 75 -2.85 10.74 -2.79
C ALA A 75 -4.02 11.73 -2.84
N PHE A 76 -4.92 11.59 -3.82
CA PHE A 76 -6.09 12.46 -4.00
C PHE A 76 -5.78 13.97 -4.07
N GLY A 77 -4.60 14.33 -4.62
CA GLY A 77 -4.16 15.73 -4.66
C GLY A 77 -3.46 16.23 -3.39
N TRP A 78 -3.44 15.45 -2.32
CA TRP A 78 -2.76 15.75 -1.07
C TRP A 78 -1.47 14.94 -0.94
N LYS A 79 -0.67 15.25 0.08
CA LYS A 79 0.50 14.45 0.42
C LYS A 79 0.06 13.02 0.79
N GLY A 80 0.56 12.05 0.05
CA GLY A 80 0.42 10.62 0.34
C GLY A 80 1.57 10.08 1.20
N GLY A 81 1.83 8.79 1.17
CA GLY A 81 2.93 8.23 1.94
C GLY A 81 2.90 6.71 2.05
N ILE A 82 3.60 6.23 3.07
CA ILE A 82 3.52 4.86 3.56
C ILE A 82 2.39 4.75 4.57
N GLY A 83 1.59 3.70 4.47
CA GLY A 83 0.58 3.38 5.47
C GLY A 83 0.50 1.89 5.72
N THR A 84 0.08 1.51 6.92
CA THR A 84 -0.06 0.11 7.33
C THR A 84 -1.33 -0.10 8.12
N SER A 85 -1.85 -1.30 8.07
CA SER A 85 -2.92 -1.77 8.94
C SER A 85 -2.93 -3.30 9.00
N SER A 86 -3.60 -3.85 9.98
CA SER A 86 -3.77 -5.29 10.10
C SER A 86 -5.11 -5.68 10.73
N ARG A 87 -5.53 -6.92 10.49
CA ARG A 87 -6.68 -7.55 11.14
C ARG A 87 -6.27 -8.91 11.66
N VAL A 88 -6.59 -9.17 12.91
CA VAL A 88 -6.50 -10.50 13.51
C VAL A 88 -7.91 -11.09 13.54
N LEU A 89 -8.12 -12.19 12.87
CA LEU A 89 -9.40 -12.88 12.86
C LEU A 89 -9.65 -13.55 14.22
N PRO A 90 -10.91 -13.59 14.70
CA PRO A 90 -11.28 -14.42 15.84
C PRO A 90 -10.91 -15.89 15.61
N GLU A 91 -10.64 -16.63 16.69
CA GLU A 91 -10.35 -18.07 16.64
C GLU A 91 -11.44 -18.87 15.90
N SER A 92 -12.71 -18.49 16.08
CA SER A 92 -13.85 -19.09 15.37
C SER A 92 -13.81 -18.93 13.85
N LEU A 93 -12.98 -18.01 13.34
CA LEU A 93 -12.74 -17.75 11.92
C LEU A 93 -11.32 -18.12 11.48
N GLY A 94 -10.58 -18.87 12.33
CA GLY A 94 -9.27 -19.41 12.06
C GLY A 94 -8.11 -18.72 12.75
N GLY A 95 -8.31 -17.59 13.47
CA GLY A 95 -7.28 -16.90 14.25
C GLY A 95 -6.18 -16.23 13.44
N TYR A 96 -6.26 -16.26 12.10
CA TYR A 96 -5.20 -15.74 11.21
C TYR A 96 -5.12 -14.22 11.22
N THR A 97 -3.93 -13.73 10.91
CA THR A 97 -3.65 -12.30 10.71
C THR A 97 -3.51 -11.97 9.24
N VAL A 98 -4.08 -10.83 8.83
CA VAL A 98 -3.79 -10.19 7.53
C VAL A 98 -3.20 -8.82 7.82
N GLY A 99 -1.99 -8.56 7.32
CA GLY A 99 -1.32 -7.27 7.39
C GLY A 99 -1.21 -6.64 5.99
N VAL A 100 -1.37 -5.34 5.90
CA VAL A 100 -1.25 -4.58 4.66
C VAL A 100 -0.29 -3.41 4.85
N LEU A 101 0.60 -3.22 3.87
CA LEU A 101 1.41 -2.01 3.71
C LEU A 101 1.10 -1.41 2.35
N VAL A 102 0.94 -0.09 2.30
CA VAL A 102 0.73 0.64 1.05
C VAL A 102 1.76 1.75 0.87
N GLN A 103 2.12 2.00 -0.38
CA GLN A 103 2.78 3.22 -0.83
C GLN A 103 1.82 3.92 -1.80
N THR A 104 1.18 4.98 -1.33
CA THR A 104 0.13 5.68 -2.08
C THR A 104 0.71 6.73 -3.02
N ASN A 105 0.28 6.77 -4.28
CA ASN A 105 0.63 7.81 -5.23
C ASN A 105 -0.41 7.88 -6.36
N TYR A 106 -1.67 8.17 -6.06
CA TYR A 106 -2.77 8.09 -7.02
C TYR A 106 -3.83 9.16 -6.78
N GLY A 107 -4.70 9.36 -7.80
CA GLY A 107 -5.86 10.24 -7.76
C GLY A 107 -7.18 9.51 -7.49
N GLY A 108 -8.27 10.24 -7.60
CA GLY A 108 -9.62 9.73 -7.43
C GLY A 108 -10.53 10.68 -6.66
N TYR A 109 -11.70 10.18 -6.29
CA TYR A 109 -12.72 10.92 -5.53
C TYR A 109 -12.63 10.55 -4.04
N MET A 110 -11.66 11.11 -3.32
CA MET A 110 -11.42 10.76 -1.90
C MET A 110 -12.73 10.63 -1.12
N THR A 111 -12.95 9.42 -0.62
CA THR A 111 -14.14 9.08 0.16
C THR A 111 -13.71 8.43 1.46
N ILE A 112 -14.28 8.85 2.59
CA ILE A 112 -14.00 8.30 3.92
C ILE A 112 -15.32 7.96 4.58
N ASN A 113 -15.56 6.70 4.87
CA ASN A 113 -16.81 6.22 5.47
C ASN A 113 -18.07 6.78 4.77
N GLY A 114 -18.03 6.89 3.44
CA GLY A 114 -19.12 7.44 2.62
C GLY A 114 -19.15 8.96 2.51
N ALA A 115 -18.38 9.71 3.30
CA ALA A 115 -18.27 11.16 3.17
C ALA A 115 -17.48 11.52 1.88
N PRO A 116 -18.00 12.42 1.02
CA PRO A 116 -17.37 12.78 -0.24
C PRO A 116 -16.27 13.84 -0.04
N VAL A 117 -15.21 13.48 0.70
CA VAL A 117 -14.15 14.39 1.18
C VAL A 117 -13.46 15.13 0.03
N GLY A 118 -13.08 14.41 -1.02
CA GLY A 118 -12.41 15.03 -2.17
C GLY A 118 -13.26 16.11 -2.85
N ARG A 119 -14.57 15.92 -2.92
CA ARG A 119 -15.49 16.93 -3.49
C ARG A 119 -15.62 18.15 -2.58
N GLU A 120 -15.73 17.94 -1.28
CA GLU A 120 -15.86 19.02 -0.30
C GLU A 120 -14.57 19.85 -0.20
N LEU A 121 -13.39 19.20 -0.27
CA LEU A 121 -12.09 19.86 -0.30
C LEU A 121 -11.74 20.46 -1.69
N GLY A 122 -12.53 20.18 -2.72
CA GLY A 122 -12.29 20.65 -4.08
C GLY A 122 -11.14 19.94 -4.81
N THR A 123 -10.71 18.77 -4.34
CA THR A 123 -9.63 17.94 -4.93
C THR A 123 -10.24 16.66 -5.51
N TYR A 124 -10.68 16.71 -6.75
CA TYR A 124 -11.24 15.56 -7.45
C TYR A 124 -10.99 15.64 -8.95
N PRO A 125 -10.92 14.50 -9.65
CA PRO A 125 -10.70 14.44 -11.08
C PRO A 125 -11.80 15.14 -11.89
N TYR A 126 -11.44 15.63 -13.09
CA TYR A 126 -12.36 16.26 -14.04
C TYR A 126 -13.05 17.55 -13.56
N ARG A 127 -12.61 18.10 -12.44
CA ARG A 127 -13.14 19.36 -11.90
C ARG A 127 -13.03 20.49 -12.93
N ASP A 128 -11.90 20.57 -13.63
CA ASP A 128 -11.57 21.66 -14.54
C ASP A 128 -12.28 21.56 -15.88
N GLN A 129 -12.70 20.37 -16.29
CA GLN A 129 -13.59 20.18 -17.43
C GLN A 129 -15.02 20.66 -17.10
N LEU A 130 -15.37 20.74 -15.83
CA LEU A 130 -16.66 21.24 -15.35
C LEU A 130 -16.60 22.73 -14.96
N ALA A 131 -15.41 23.24 -14.59
CA ALA A 131 -15.14 24.63 -14.25
C ALA A 131 -13.64 24.91 -14.51
N PRO A 132 -13.26 25.76 -15.51
CA PRO A 132 -11.87 25.95 -15.89
C PRO A 132 -11.01 26.45 -14.73
N THR A 133 -10.06 25.65 -14.29
CA THR A 133 -9.02 26.00 -13.30
C THR A 133 -7.69 25.41 -13.76
N ASP A 134 -6.58 25.99 -13.33
CA ASP A 134 -5.20 25.70 -13.79
C ASP A 134 -4.49 24.63 -12.94
N ASP A 135 -5.23 23.77 -12.25
CA ASP A 135 -4.66 22.75 -11.34
C ASP A 135 -4.47 21.41 -12.08
N GLY A 136 -3.24 21.03 -12.33
CA GLY A 136 -2.83 19.89 -13.13
C GLY A 136 -3.57 18.56 -12.96
N ASP A 137 -3.28 17.60 -13.81
CA ASP A 137 -3.97 16.31 -13.92
C ASP A 137 -3.92 15.51 -12.60
N LEU A 138 -5.07 15.35 -11.95
CA LEU A 138 -5.24 14.57 -10.72
C LEU A 138 -5.57 13.09 -11.01
N ASP A 139 -5.57 12.70 -12.28
CA ASP A 139 -6.03 11.40 -12.75
C ASP A 139 -4.88 10.37 -12.89
N ASP A 140 -3.63 10.82 -12.89
CA ASP A 140 -2.46 9.97 -13.06
C ASP A 140 -1.93 9.49 -11.69
N GLY A 141 -1.50 8.21 -11.61
CA GLY A 141 -1.02 7.71 -10.33
C GLY A 141 -0.59 6.25 -10.31
N SER A 142 -0.35 5.76 -9.12
CA SER A 142 0.08 4.38 -8.84
C SER A 142 -0.06 4.05 -7.36
N ILE A 143 -0.21 2.78 -7.03
CA ILE A 143 -0.09 2.31 -5.65
C ILE A 143 0.66 0.98 -5.62
N MET A 144 1.57 0.84 -4.66
CA MET A 144 2.12 -0.45 -4.29
C MET A 144 1.42 -0.94 -3.04
N LEU A 145 0.89 -2.16 -3.09
CA LEU A 145 0.27 -2.84 -1.97
C LEU A 145 1.03 -4.13 -1.65
N VAL A 146 1.36 -4.33 -0.39
CA VAL A 146 1.93 -5.58 0.11
C VAL A 146 0.95 -6.17 1.09
N VAL A 147 0.48 -7.39 0.82
CA VAL A 147 -0.47 -8.13 1.66
C VAL A 147 0.22 -9.36 2.23
N ALA A 148 0.38 -9.40 3.54
CA ALA A 148 1.00 -10.51 4.26
C ALA A 148 -0.03 -11.23 5.13
N THR A 149 0.08 -12.55 5.23
CA THR A 149 -0.76 -13.34 6.15
C THR A 149 0.02 -14.51 6.72
N ASP A 150 -0.37 -14.98 7.89
CA ASP A 150 0.08 -16.23 8.48
C ASP A 150 -0.86 -17.41 8.18
N ALA A 151 -1.92 -17.20 7.40
CA ALA A 151 -2.77 -18.27 6.90
C ALA A 151 -2.04 -19.15 5.86
N PRO A 152 -2.24 -20.48 5.86
CA PRO A 152 -1.63 -21.39 4.89
C PRO A 152 -2.33 -21.25 3.53
N LEU A 153 -1.86 -20.33 2.69
CA LEU A 153 -2.45 -20.03 1.38
C LEU A 153 -1.51 -20.40 0.23
N SER A 154 -2.05 -21.09 -0.78
CA SER A 154 -1.37 -21.29 -2.06
C SER A 154 -1.25 -19.99 -2.86
N SER A 155 -0.42 -19.98 -3.92
CA SER A 155 -0.30 -18.82 -4.82
C SER A 155 -1.66 -18.38 -5.37
N ARG A 156 -2.51 -19.34 -5.79
CA ARG A 156 -3.86 -19.04 -6.28
C ARG A 156 -4.72 -18.34 -5.21
N SER A 157 -4.65 -18.78 -3.97
CA SER A 157 -5.42 -18.16 -2.88
C SER A 157 -4.84 -16.82 -2.46
N LEU A 158 -3.52 -16.63 -2.56
CA LEU A 158 -2.84 -15.34 -2.36
C LEU A 158 -3.20 -14.31 -3.45
N ASP A 159 -3.30 -14.72 -4.72
CA ASP A 159 -3.77 -13.83 -5.80
C ASP A 159 -5.20 -13.34 -5.53
N ARG A 160 -6.07 -14.24 -5.04
CA ARG A 160 -7.45 -13.89 -4.67
C ARG A 160 -7.51 -12.96 -3.45
N LEU A 161 -6.61 -13.13 -2.49
CA LEU A 161 -6.47 -12.25 -1.34
C LEU A 161 -6.01 -10.85 -1.79
N GLY A 162 -4.98 -10.78 -2.62
CA GLY A 162 -4.46 -9.53 -3.18
C GLY A 162 -5.50 -8.77 -3.98
N PHE A 163 -6.33 -9.47 -4.76
CA PHE A 163 -7.45 -8.83 -5.47
C PHE A 163 -8.43 -8.12 -4.52
N ARG A 164 -8.60 -8.57 -3.26
CA ARG A 164 -9.46 -7.91 -2.27
C ARG A 164 -8.82 -6.65 -1.70
N ALA A 165 -7.50 -6.54 -1.71
CA ALA A 165 -6.83 -5.28 -1.41
C ALA A 165 -7.21 -4.18 -2.43
N LEU A 166 -7.32 -4.51 -3.72
CA LEU A 166 -7.82 -3.56 -4.73
C LEU A 166 -9.27 -3.12 -4.49
N MET A 167 -10.09 -3.97 -3.88
CA MET A 167 -11.44 -3.57 -3.44
C MET A 167 -11.37 -2.55 -2.28
N GLY A 168 -10.42 -2.71 -1.35
CA GLY A 168 -10.12 -1.74 -0.31
C GLY A 168 -9.67 -0.39 -0.89
N LEU A 169 -8.82 -0.40 -1.91
CA LEU A 169 -8.44 0.78 -2.68
C LEU A 169 -9.67 1.49 -3.27
N GLY A 170 -10.56 0.75 -3.94
CA GLY A 170 -11.78 1.30 -4.51
C GLY A 170 -12.71 1.95 -3.48
N ARG A 171 -12.75 1.45 -2.24
CA ARG A 171 -13.55 2.03 -1.14
C ARG A 171 -13.07 3.42 -0.74
N THR A 172 -11.80 3.74 -0.92
CA THR A 172 -11.25 5.08 -0.64
C THR A 172 -11.56 6.11 -1.73
N GLY A 173 -12.15 5.67 -2.85
CA GLY A 173 -12.55 6.54 -3.96
C GLY A 173 -11.60 6.52 -5.17
N SER A 174 -10.60 5.63 -5.19
CA SER A 174 -9.85 5.33 -6.42
C SER A 174 -10.70 4.51 -7.38
N TYR A 175 -10.57 4.80 -8.65
CA TYR A 175 -11.22 4.00 -9.72
C TYR A 175 -10.20 3.36 -10.67
N ALA A 176 -8.90 3.29 -10.25
CA ALA A 176 -7.82 2.74 -11.04
C ALA A 176 -7.81 3.33 -12.46
N SER A 177 -7.46 4.62 -12.57
CA SER A 177 -7.44 5.35 -13.84
C SER A 177 -6.48 4.70 -14.86
N ASN A 178 -6.63 5.03 -16.14
CA ASN A 178 -5.86 4.41 -17.22
C ASN A 178 -4.32 4.55 -17.04
N GLY A 179 -3.86 5.61 -16.40
CA GLY A 179 -2.44 5.84 -16.08
C GLY A 179 -1.97 5.21 -14.77
N SER A 180 -2.89 4.67 -13.95
CA SER A 180 -2.57 4.15 -12.63
C SER A 180 -1.92 2.76 -12.69
N GLY A 181 -0.72 2.64 -12.11
CA GLY A 181 -0.02 1.37 -11.93
C GLY A 181 -0.32 0.78 -10.56
N ASP A 182 -1.42 0.04 -10.43
CA ASP A 182 -1.88 -0.51 -9.15
C ASP A 182 -1.42 -1.96 -9.02
N TYR A 183 -0.38 -2.19 -8.21
CA TYR A 183 0.23 -3.51 -8.04
C TYR A 183 0.04 -4.05 -6.64
N VAL A 184 -0.25 -5.35 -6.54
CA VAL A 184 -0.37 -6.05 -5.28
C VAL A 184 0.61 -7.22 -5.22
N ILE A 185 1.40 -7.28 -4.14
CA ILE A 185 2.25 -8.41 -3.82
C ILE A 185 1.66 -9.09 -2.59
N SER A 186 1.27 -10.36 -2.71
CA SER A 186 0.71 -11.12 -1.60
C SER A 186 1.61 -12.31 -1.25
N PHE A 187 1.83 -12.53 0.05
CA PHE A 187 2.59 -13.70 0.50
C PHE A 187 2.06 -14.25 1.83
N SER A 188 2.35 -15.54 2.06
CA SER A 188 2.10 -16.20 3.33
C SER A 188 3.41 -16.47 4.06
N THR A 189 3.41 -16.24 5.37
CA THR A 189 4.51 -16.60 6.27
C THR A 189 4.36 -17.99 6.86
N HIS A 190 3.22 -18.67 6.62
CA HIS A 190 2.92 -19.98 7.20
C HIS A 190 3.93 -21.04 6.75
N PRO A 191 4.56 -21.80 7.69
CA PRO A 191 5.61 -22.76 7.33
C PRO A 191 5.11 -23.91 6.43
N ALA A 192 3.87 -24.37 6.59
CA ALA A 192 3.30 -25.49 5.84
C ALA A 192 3.16 -25.25 4.32
N VAL A 193 3.18 -23.97 3.86
CA VAL A 193 3.13 -23.63 2.43
C VAL A 193 4.51 -23.34 1.83
N ARG A 194 5.56 -23.38 2.63
CA ARG A 194 6.93 -23.18 2.16
C ARG A 194 7.41 -24.41 1.39
N LYS A 195 7.81 -24.21 0.16
CA LYS A 195 8.39 -25.26 -0.66
C LYS A 195 9.91 -25.28 -0.48
N PRO A 196 10.55 -26.47 -0.35
CA PRO A 196 11.99 -26.57 -0.41
C PRO A 196 12.48 -26.06 -1.76
N ARG A 197 13.64 -25.41 -1.80
CA ARG A 197 14.19 -24.83 -3.01
C ARG A 197 14.54 -25.88 -4.06
N VAL A 198 14.98 -27.03 -3.65
CA VAL A 198 15.27 -28.20 -4.47
C VAL A 198 14.56 -29.40 -3.90
N SER A 199 13.76 -30.07 -4.71
CA SER A 199 13.13 -31.34 -4.36
C SER A 199 13.08 -32.22 -5.61
N GLU A 200 13.53 -33.45 -5.50
CA GLU A 200 13.42 -34.46 -6.54
C GLU A 200 12.06 -35.20 -6.52
N SER A 201 11.25 -34.94 -5.51
CA SER A 201 9.98 -35.59 -5.29
C SER A 201 8.86 -34.55 -5.09
N PRO A 202 7.59 -34.91 -5.37
CA PRO A 202 6.45 -34.10 -5.01
C PRO A 202 6.45 -33.73 -3.54
N VAL A 203 6.10 -32.47 -3.23
CA VAL A 203 6.01 -31.96 -1.86
C VAL A 203 4.55 -31.73 -1.52
N ALA A 204 4.10 -32.30 -0.40
CA ALA A 204 2.78 -31.99 0.16
C ALA A 204 2.82 -30.62 0.82
N ILE A 205 1.81 -29.81 0.58
CA ILE A 205 1.56 -28.53 1.26
C ILE A 205 0.18 -28.58 1.92
N GLU A 206 0.04 -27.91 3.03
CA GLU A 206 -1.27 -27.69 3.62
C GLU A 206 -1.84 -26.38 3.07
N GLU A 207 -3.09 -26.39 2.68
CA GLU A 207 -3.77 -25.19 2.16
C GLU A 207 -5.11 -25.02 2.87
N LEU A 208 -5.43 -23.78 3.25
CA LEU A 208 -6.73 -23.43 3.79
C LEU A 208 -7.83 -23.73 2.79
N VAL A 209 -8.89 -24.39 3.22
CA VAL A 209 -10.02 -24.74 2.36
C VAL A 209 -10.75 -23.49 1.84
N ASN A 210 -11.25 -23.54 0.62
CA ASN A 210 -11.90 -22.41 -0.02
C ASN A 210 -13.06 -21.80 0.79
N ALA A 211 -13.80 -22.60 1.53
CA ALA A 211 -14.91 -22.13 2.37
C ALA A 211 -14.46 -21.17 3.50
N SER A 212 -13.20 -21.24 3.93
CA SER A 212 -12.65 -20.42 5.01
C SER A 212 -11.97 -19.12 4.52
N MET A 213 -12.03 -18.82 3.23
CA MET A 213 -11.35 -17.65 2.65
C MET A 213 -12.05 -16.31 2.90
N SER A 214 -13.38 -16.30 3.09
CA SER A 214 -14.15 -15.05 3.14
C SER A 214 -13.75 -14.10 4.28
N PRO A 215 -13.46 -14.56 5.50
CA PRO A 215 -12.97 -13.67 6.57
C PRO A 215 -11.64 -12.99 6.23
N LEU A 216 -10.70 -13.71 5.57
CA LEU A 216 -9.43 -13.15 5.12
C LEU A 216 -9.65 -12.09 4.03
N PHE A 217 -10.63 -12.29 3.14
CA PHE A 217 -10.98 -11.33 2.11
C PHE A 217 -11.53 -10.03 2.68
N ALA A 218 -12.42 -10.11 3.66
CA ALA A 218 -12.90 -8.95 4.38
C ALA A 218 -11.76 -8.21 5.10
N ALA A 219 -10.91 -8.96 5.82
CA ALA A 219 -9.74 -8.42 6.51
C ALA A 219 -8.77 -7.68 5.56
N ALA A 220 -8.48 -8.25 4.38
CA ALA A 220 -7.60 -7.60 3.40
C ALA A 220 -8.20 -6.29 2.86
N SER A 221 -9.50 -6.28 2.55
CA SER A 221 -10.18 -5.08 2.06
C SER A 221 -10.21 -3.96 3.10
N GLU A 222 -10.58 -4.27 4.34
CA GLU A 222 -10.64 -3.30 5.44
C GLU A 222 -9.25 -2.80 5.85
N ALA A 223 -8.26 -3.69 5.96
CA ALA A 223 -6.90 -3.29 6.30
C ALA A 223 -6.28 -2.43 5.20
N THR A 224 -6.60 -2.66 3.93
CA THR A 224 -6.13 -1.81 2.83
C THR A 224 -6.73 -0.41 2.90
N GLU A 225 -8.02 -0.30 3.11
CA GLU A 225 -8.70 0.99 3.27
C GLU A 225 -8.07 1.80 4.41
N GLU A 226 -7.88 1.20 5.58
CA GLU A 226 -7.27 1.86 6.73
C GLU A 226 -5.80 2.21 6.50
N ALA A 227 -5.01 1.33 5.87
CA ALA A 227 -3.62 1.61 5.53
C ALA A 227 -3.49 2.83 4.62
N ILE A 228 -4.41 3.00 3.67
CA ILE A 228 -4.46 4.18 2.79
C ILE A 228 -4.78 5.45 3.61
N TYR A 229 -5.75 5.40 4.51
CA TYR A 229 -6.04 6.53 5.39
C TYR A 229 -4.85 6.88 6.29
N ASN A 230 -4.17 5.88 6.87
CA ASN A 230 -2.95 6.08 7.66
C ASN A 230 -1.84 6.75 6.84
N ALA A 231 -1.65 6.34 5.57
CA ALA A 231 -0.68 6.96 4.68
C ALA A 231 -0.93 8.47 4.47
N ILE A 232 -2.19 8.88 4.38
CA ILE A 232 -2.59 10.28 4.15
C ILE A 232 -2.58 11.08 5.46
N PHE A 233 -3.15 10.53 6.53
CA PHE A 233 -3.33 11.27 7.78
C PHE A 233 -2.04 11.45 8.56
N LYS A 234 -1.08 10.55 8.42
CA LYS A 234 0.25 10.67 9.04
C LYS A 234 1.28 11.38 8.15
N ALA A 235 0.87 11.77 6.93
CA ALA A 235 1.73 12.54 6.05
C ALA A 235 1.88 13.99 6.53
N THR A 236 3.07 14.52 6.38
CA THR A 236 3.41 15.93 6.61
C THR A 236 3.71 16.62 5.28
N THR A 237 3.47 17.91 5.18
CA THR A 237 3.82 18.70 3.99
C THR A 237 5.29 18.54 3.63
N VAL A 238 5.57 18.32 2.35
CA VAL A 238 6.92 18.20 1.81
C VAL A 238 7.11 19.23 0.72
N SER A 239 8.16 20.05 0.85
CA SER A 239 8.54 21.08 -0.12
C SER A 239 9.95 20.83 -0.65
N SER A 240 10.16 21.12 -1.90
CA SER A 240 11.45 21.03 -2.60
C SER A 240 11.62 22.16 -3.62
N ALA A 241 12.76 22.20 -4.30
CA ALA A 241 12.98 23.11 -5.42
C ALA A 241 12.04 22.83 -6.63
N ARG A 242 11.39 21.66 -6.68
CA ARG A 242 10.50 21.26 -7.77
C ARG A 242 9.03 21.58 -7.50
N GLY A 243 8.65 21.70 -6.23
CA GLY A 243 7.27 21.96 -5.84
C GLY A 243 6.97 21.59 -4.40
N GLU A 244 5.70 21.61 -4.07
CA GLU A 244 5.17 21.29 -2.75
C GLU A 244 4.02 20.28 -2.85
N LEU A 245 4.00 19.33 -1.92
CA LEU A 245 2.87 18.46 -1.65
C LEU A 245 2.37 18.73 -0.23
N ARG A 246 1.16 19.25 -0.11
CA ARG A 246 0.57 19.64 1.17
C ARG A 246 -0.11 18.46 1.84
N ALA A 247 0.05 18.37 3.15
CA ALA A 247 -0.77 17.47 3.97
C ALA A 247 -2.24 17.86 3.88
N VAL A 248 -3.14 16.88 4.03
CA VAL A 248 -4.58 17.15 4.08
C VAL A 248 -4.91 18.14 5.21
N PRO A 249 -5.79 19.13 4.99
CA PRO A 249 -6.16 20.13 6.00
C PRO A 249 -7.05 19.47 7.07
N TYR A 250 -6.44 19.08 8.18
CA TYR A 250 -7.05 18.21 9.19
C TYR A 250 -8.33 18.80 9.81
N ASP A 251 -8.32 20.10 10.17
CA ASP A 251 -9.49 20.76 10.77
C ASP A 251 -10.70 20.81 9.82
N GLU A 252 -10.43 21.00 8.54
CA GLU A 252 -11.47 21.01 7.51
C GLU A 252 -11.98 19.59 7.24
N LEU A 253 -11.07 18.62 7.17
CA LEU A 253 -11.40 17.21 7.06
C LEU A 253 -12.34 16.75 8.18
N ILE A 254 -12.01 17.06 9.44
CA ILE A 254 -12.85 16.68 10.59
C ILE A 254 -14.24 17.29 10.46
N ARG A 255 -14.34 18.58 10.10
CA ARG A 255 -15.66 19.24 9.88
C ARG A 255 -16.49 18.56 8.79
N ILE A 256 -15.84 18.10 7.70
CA ILE A 256 -16.52 17.36 6.65
C ILE A 256 -17.03 16.02 7.17
N LEU A 257 -16.18 15.29 7.89
CA LEU A 257 -16.57 13.99 8.45
C LEU A 257 -17.70 14.10 9.47
N GLU A 258 -17.70 15.14 10.32
CA GLU A 258 -18.78 15.45 11.24
C GLU A 258 -20.09 15.77 10.49
N LYS A 259 -20.04 16.65 9.49
CA LYS A 259 -21.18 17.03 8.64
C LYS A 259 -21.85 15.80 8.01
N HIS A 260 -21.07 14.81 7.60
CA HIS A 260 -21.54 13.59 6.96
C HIS A 260 -21.76 12.42 7.94
N GLN A 261 -21.63 12.64 9.25
CA GLN A 261 -21.74 11.61 10.30
C GLN A 261 -20.77 10.42 10.08
N ALA A 262 -19.60 10.70 9.52
CA ALA A 262 -18.60 9.69 9.17
C ALA A 262 -17.56 9.45 10.27
N LEU A 263 -17.58 10.25 11.36
CA LEU A 263 -16.79 10.05 12.56
C LEU A 263 -17.50 9.15 13.56
N ASN A 264 -16.71 8.28 14.24
CA ASN A 264 -17.21 7.42 15.32
C ASN A 264 -18.46 6.61 14.92
N TRP A 265 -18.52 6.18 13.67
CA TRP A 265 -19.66 5.44 13.13
C TRP A 265 -19.92 4.13 13.88
N ASP A 266 -18.87 3.49 14.41
CA ASP A 266 -18.92 2.26 15.20
C ASP A 266 -19.56 2.46 16.58
N VAL A 267 -19.62 3.70 17.06
CA VAL A 267 -20.28 4.09 18.33
C VAL A 267 -21.68 4.59 18.08
N THR A 268 -21.93 5.25 16.94
CA THR A 268 -23.20 5.92 16.63
C THR A 268 -24.19 5.04 15.88
N VAL A 269 -23.73 4.02 15.17
CA VAL A 269 -24.61 3.05 14.49
C VAL A 269 -24.99 1.93 15.45
N PRO A 270 -26.28 1.68 15.70
CA PRO A 270 -26.73 0.55 16.52
C PRO A 270 -26.17 -0.77 15.95
N ARG A 271 -25.58 -1.57 16.79
CA ARG A 271 -25.08 -2.90 16.45
C ARG A 271 -26.21 -3.89 16.33
#